data_ac1f0ed6b8480857da42986f38eac858
#
_entry.id   ac1f0ed6b8480857da42986f38eac858
#
_cell.length_a   1.000
_cell.length_b   1.000
_cell.length_c   1.000
_cell.angle_alpha   90.00
_cell.angle_beta   90.00
_cell.angle_gamma   90.00
#
_symmetry.space_group_name_H-M   'P 1'
#
loop_
_entity.id
_entity.type
_entity.pdbx_description
1 polymer ?
#
loop_
_entity_poly.entity_id
_entity_poly.type
_entity_poly.pdbx_seq_one_letter_code
_entity_poly.pdbx_strand_id
1 'polypeptide(L)'
;LPIAPSPHLPTSLQGIPASPGIAIAPCFRYRKTPITWEQTTSREQPPHYHVEDIREEWQRLQTALHTAQQEIQTLLSHSSIQIGDAEAAIFDAHLLFLADPTLLEAAQQRIFTQHLNAEAVWQGVINEVASNYRRLDDPYLQERIADVVDVGQRVLRVLSGTPMTIVDVSQPAILVAADLTPSDTASLDPTRILGICITAGSATSHTAILARSLGIPAIVGLPPEILQLADGTQLAIDGETGRVWVEPEPETLVALRTQRDAQQANRQQTRIIAHQPGMTRDRHQINVFANVSSINDTQQAVNFGAEGVGLLRTEFLYLNRTTAPTEEQQLEVYQAIAQILDHRPLIIRTLDVGGDKSISYLGVGLESNPFLGWRGIRFCLDRPHILKTQLRAILRASFRHQIKIMFPMITTVAEIQAAKAILAEVQGELHQAGVPFDEAMQIGIMVEVPSAVTIADHLAREVDFFSIGTNDLSQYVMAADRTNPKVAKLADALHPAVLRMIQQTVEAGHAAGIWVGLCGEIAADPLAAPILLGLGLDEVSLSPPAIPAFKGAIAQLTMPQAQAIVTTALQQDSAAKVREIVNDDLHLI
;
A
#
# COMPACT_ATOMS: atom_id res chain seq x y z
N LEU A 1 -46.09 -26.79 14.65
CA LEU A 1 -45.58 -25.89 15.70
C LEU A 1 -45.39 -24.50 15.10
N PRO A 2 -45.91 -23.41 15.69
CA PRO A 2 -45.71 -22.07 15.17
C PRO A 2 -44.21 -21.71 15.27
N ILE A 3 -43.66 -21.25 14.17
CA ILE A 3 -42.30 -20.71 14.08
C ILE A 3 -42.23 -19.51 15.03
N ALA A 4 -41.32 -19.55 15.99
CA ALA A 4 -41.07 -18.46 16.88
C ALA A 4 -40.69 -17.21 16.05
N PRO A 5 -41.19 -16.00 16.41
CA PRO A 5 -40.81 -14.77 15.70
C PRO A 5 -39.31 -14.60 15.83
N SER A 6 -38.66 -14.37 14.69
CA SER A 6 -37.23 -14.01 14.64
C SER A 6 -36.97 -12.83 15.56
N PRO A 7 -35.88 -12.83 16.35
CA PRO A 7 -35.52 -11.66 17.16
C PRO A 7 -35.43 -10.45 16.23
N HIS A 8 -36.10 -9.36 16.60
CA HIS A 8 -36.06 -8.10 15.85
C HIS A 8 -34.61 -7.63 15.80
N LEU A 9 -33.97 -7.81 14.65
CA LEU A 9 -32.67 -7.19 14.38
C LEU A 9 -32.82 -5.67 14.48
N PRO A 10 -31.87 -4.95 15.08
CA PRO A 10 -31.90 -3.51 15.12
C PRO A 10 -31.91 -2.97 13.67
N THR A 11 -32.69 -1.91 13.43
CA THR A 11 -32.80 -1.27 12.11
C THR A 11 -31.50 -0.66 11.62
N SER A 12 -30.52 -0.46 12.52
CA SER A 12 -29.17 -0.05 12.16
C SER A 12 -28.12 -0.73 13.03
N LEU A 13 -26.99 -1.07 12.41
CA LEU A 13 -25.81 -1.66 13.06
C LEU A 13 -24.62 -0.72 12.87
N GLN A 14 -23.69 -0.75 13.81
CA GLN A 14 -22.46 0.02 13.77
C GLN A 14 -21.26 -0.92 13.74
N GLY A 15 -20.37 -0.72 12.78
CA GLY A 15 -19.08 -1.39 12.66
C GLY A 15 -17.94 -0.38 12.50
N ILE A 16 -16.79 -0.88 12.12
CA ILE A 16 -15.58 -0.10 11.87
C ILE A 16 -15.52 0.25 10.39
N PRO A 17 -15.37 1.53 10.01
CA PRO A 17 -15.12 1.94 8.63
C PRO A 17 -13.89 1.24 8.04
N ALA A 18 -14.01 0.63 6.86
CA ALA A 18 -12.92 -0.10 6.23
C ALA A 18 -12.62 0.39 4.80
N SER A 19 -13.65 0.63 4.00
CA SER A 19 -13.52 1.21 2.66
C SER A 19 -14.66 2.20 2.41
N PRO A 20 -14.38 3.44 1.96
CA PRO A 20 -15.36 4.51 1.87
C PRO A 20 -16.36 4.30 0.71
N GLY A 21 -17.57 4.83 0.89
CA GLY A 21 -18.62 4.86 -0.11
C GLY A 21 -19.94 4.30 0.40
N ILE A 22 -21.00 4.53 -0.37
CA ILE A 22 -22.36 4.09 -0.06
C ILE A 22 -22.76 2.97 -1.03
N ALA A 23 -23.22 1.83 -0.48
CA ALA A 23 -23.82 0.76 -1.25
C ALA A 23 -25.24 0.47 -0.78
N ILE A 24 -26.14 0.20 -1.73
CA ILE A 24 -27.54 -0.14 -1.48
C ILE A 24 -27.87 -1.34 -2.38
N ALA A 25 -28.06 -2.50 -1.77
CA ALA A 25 -28.34 -3.75 -2.49
C ALA A 25 -28.92 -4.82 -1.56
N PRO A 26 -29.48 -5.91 -2.10
CA PRO A 26 -29.86 -7.06 -1.30
C PRO A 26 -28.63 -7.74 -0.67
N CYS A 27 -28.85 -8.30 0.51
CA CYS A 27 -27.89 -9.13 1.24
C CYS A 27 -27.60 -10.43 0.49
N PHE A 28 -26.34 -10.78 0.38
CA PHE A 28 -25.85 -12.10 -0.01
C PHE A 28 -24.95 -12.65 1.10
N ARG A 29 -25.39 -13.71 1.76
CA ARG A 29 -24.60 -14.33 2.80
C ARG A 29 -23.57 -15.29 2.24
N TYR A 30 -22.32 -14.90 2.34
CA TYR A 30 -21.22 -15.78 1.99
C TYR A 30 -20.89 -16.71 3.17
N ARG A 31 -21.08 -18.01 2.95
CA ARG A 31 -20.77 -19.06 3.92
C ARG A 31 -19.63 -19.90 3.34
N LYS A 32 -18.43 -19.63 3.78
CA LYS A 32 -17.29 -20.50 3.47
C LYS A 32 -17.36 -21.67 4.45
N THR A 33 -17.69 -22.84 3.96
CA THR A 33 -17.53 -24.06 4.74
C THR A 33 -16.05 -24.43 4.70
N PRO A 34 -15.32 -24.40 5.81
CA PRO A 34 -13.93 -24.87 5.83
C PRO A 34 -13.90 -26.29 5.27
N ILE A 35 -13.02 -26.54 4.32
CA ILE A 35 -12.82 -27.90 3.84
C ILE A 35 -12.06 -28.61 4.96
N THR A 36 -12.77 -29.44 5.71
CA THR A 36 -12.15 -30.40 6.60
C THR A 36 -12.06 -31.72 5.84
N TRP A 37 -10.95 -32.43 6.05
CA TRP A 37 -10.78 -33.76 5.43
C TRP A 37 -11.98 -34.70 5.71
N GLU A 38 -12.74 -34.50 6.80
CA GLU A 38 -13.96 -35.22 7.14
C GLU A 38 -15.08 -35.04 6.11
N GLN A 39 -15.11 -33.93 5.37
CA GLN A 39 -16.14 -33.62 4.37
C GLN A 39 -15.76 -34.03 2.95
N THR A 40 -14.50 -34.39 2.71
CA THR A 40 -13.97 -34.67 1.37
C THR A 40 -14.06 -36.16 0.99
N THR A 41 -14.48 -37.01 1.88
CA THR A 41 -14.60 -38.44 1.59
C THR A 41 -15.97 -38.79 0.99
N SER A 42 -16.08 -38.64 -0.32
CA SER A 42 -17.07 -39.41 -1.11
C SER A 42 -16.69 -40.90 -1.24
N ARG A 43 -15.64 -41.34 -0.54
CA ARG A 43 -15.22 -42.75 -0.41
C ARG A 43 -15.51 -43.22 0.99
N GLU A 44 -16.08 -44.42 1.10
CA GLU A 44 -16.41 -45.15 2.32
C GLU A 44 -15.18 -45.47 3.23
N GLN A 45 -14.17 -44.62 3.29
CA GLN A 45 -12.94 -44.86 4.06
C GLN A 45 -12.87 -43.93 5.28
N PRO A 46 -12.36 -44.42 6.43
CA PRO A 46 -12.22 -43.62 7.64
C PRO A 46 -11.23 -42.48 7.45
N PRO A 47 -11.38 -41.44 8.25
CA PRO A 47 -10.66 -40.19 8.13
C PRO A 47 -9.12 -40.29 8.22
N HIS A 48 -8.62 -41.33 8.84
CA HIS A 48 -7.20 -41.67 8.89
C HIS A 48 -7.04 -43.09 8.36
N TYR A 49 -6.85 -43.25 7.05
CA TYR A 49 -6.53 -44.58 6.55
C TYR A 49 -5.01 -44.74 6.42
N HIS A 50 -4.55 -45.94 6.75
CA HIS A 50 -3.19 -46.34 6.48
C HIS A 50 -3.00 -46.48 4.98
N VAL A 51 -2.03 -45.81 4.46
CA VAL A 51 -1.71 -45.78 3.05
C VAL A 51 -0.80 -46.97 2.73
N GLU A 52 -1.17 -47.76 1.72
CA GLU A 52 -0.33 -48.85 1.23
C GLU A 52 0.84 -48.32 0.39
N ASP A 53 0.64 -47.27 -0.43
CA ASP A 53 1.70 -46.62 -1.21
C ASP A 53 2.01 -45.21 -0.69
N ILE A 54 2.98 -45.13 0.20
CA ILE A 54 3.46 -43.90 0.82
C ILE A 54 4.07 -42.92 -0.22
N ARG A 55 4.67 -43.47 -1.28
CA ARG A 55 5.30 -42.64 -2.32
C ARG A 55 4.24 -41.94 -3.17
N GLU A 56 3.15 -42.62 -3.46
CA GLU A 56 2.02 -42.05 -4.20
C GLU A 56 1.37 -40.91 -3.41
N GLU A 57 1.18 -41.06 -2.10
CA GLU A 57 0.64 -40.01 -1.25
C GLU A 57 1.55 -38.78 -1.16
N TRP A 58 2.84 -38.99 -1.05
CA TRP A 58 3.79 -37.86 -1.10
C TRP A 58 3.73 -37.15 -2.45
N GLN A 59 3.65 -37.88 -3.54
CA GLN A 59 3.56 -37.31 -4.89
C GLN A 59 2.24 -36.57 -5.12
N ARG A 60 1.13 -37.05 -4.55
CA ARG A 60 -0.17 -36.34 -4.52
C ARG A 60 -0.04 -34.99 -3.82
N LEU A 61 0.59 -34.96 -2.62
CA LEU A 61 0.81 -33.70 -1.89
C LEU A 61 1.69 -32.72 -2.68
N GLN A 62 2.78 -33.21 -3.25
CA GLN A 62 3.67 -32.36 -4.07
C GLN A 62 2.93 -31.77 -5.27
N THR A 63 2.11 -32.56 -5.95
CA THR A 63 1.29 -32.09 -7.09
C THR A 63 0.28 -31.04 -6.64
N ALA A 64 -0.36 -31.24 -5.49
CA ALA A 64 -1.33 -30.29 -4.94
C ALA A 64 -0.65 -28.97 -4.52
N LEU A 65 0.52 -29.02 -3.90
CA LEU A 65 1.34 -27.85 -3.56
C LEU A 65 1.72 -27.05 -4.80
N HIS A 66 2.18 -27.74 -5.84
CA HIS A 66 2.54 -27.08 -7.10
C HIS A 66 1.32 -26.41 -7.78
N THR A 67 0.18 -27.09 -7.80
CA THR A 67 -1.08 -26.51 -8.32
C THR A 67 -1.51 -25.29 -7.51
N ALA A 68 -1.45 -25.37 -6.18
CA ALA A 68 -1.77 -24.24 -5.30
C ALA A 68 -0.82 -23.04 -5.53
N GLN A 69 0.47 -23.30 -5.74
CA GLN A 69 1.44 -22.25 -6.10
C GLN A 69 1.10 -21.58 -7.43
N GLN A 70 0.73 -22.34 -8.45
CA GLN A 70 0.31 -21.78 -9.75
C GLN A 70 -0.95 -20.92 -9.63
N GLU A 71 -1.92 -21.36 -8.84
CA GLU A 71 -3.14 -20.58 -8.58
C GLU A 71 -2.84 -19.26 -7.86
N ILE A 72 -1.97 -19.28 -6.83
CA ILE A 72 -1.55 -18.06 -6.12
C ILE A 72 -0.77 -17.14 -7.05
N GLN A 73 0.08 -17.68 -7.91
CA GLN A 73 0.84 -16.90 -8.89
C GLN A 73 -0.07 -16.23 -9.92
N THR A 74 -1.15 -16.88 -10.30
CA THR A 74 -2.20 -16.31 -11.16
C THR A 74 -2.95 -15.19 -10.43
N LEU A 75 -3.31 -15.40 -9.16
CA LEU A 75 -3.94 -14.36 -8.32
C LEU A 75 -3.01 -13.16 -8.14
N LEU A 76 -1.73 -13.38 -7.83
CA LEU A 76 -0.73 -12.33 -7.71
C LEU A 76 -0.68 -11.48 -8.98
N SER A 77 -0.56 -12.12 -10.15
CA SER A 77 -0.49 -11.42 -11.43
C SER A 77 -1.75 -10.61 -11.74
N HIS A 78 -2.93 -11.14 -11.44
CA HIS A 78 -4.20 -10.44 -11.64
C HIS A 78 -4.37 -9.31 -10.62
N SER A 79 -4.04 -9.55 -9.35
CA SER A 79 -4.16 -8.56 -8.28
C SER A 79 -3.18 -7.41 -8.49
N SER A 80 -1.94 -7.65 -8.88
CA SER A 80 -0.97 -6.60 -9.20
C SER A 80 -1.50 -5.64 -10.27
N ILE A 81 -2.22 -6.15 -11.27
CA ILE A 81 -2.82 -5.31 -12.33
C ILE A 81 -4.00 -4.51 -11.81
N GLN A 82 -4.82 -5.09 -10.92
CA GLN A 82 -6.09 -4.47 -10.48
C GLN A 82 -5.93 -3.54 -9.28
N ILE A 83 -5.11 -3.91 -8.32
CA ILE A 83 -5.02 -3.25 -7.00
C ILE A 83 -3.62 -2.71 -6.67
N GLY A 84 -2.60 -3.02 -7.47
CA GLY A 84 -1.21 -2.60 -7.26
C GLY A 84 -0.33 -3.66 -6.62
N ASP A 85 0.98 -3.50 -6.79
CA ASP A 85 1.96 -4.50 -6.34
C ASP A 85 2.11 -4.53 -4.81
N ALA A 86 1.92 -3.39 -4.14
CA ALA A 86 2.02 -3.31 -2.68
C ALA A 86 0.92 -4.13 -1.97
N GLU A 87 -0.30 -4.03 -2.44
CA GLU A 87 -1.46 -4.77 -1.93
C GLU A 87 -1.43 -6.24 -2.34
N ALA A 88 -0.86 -6.54 -3.52
CA ALA A 88 -0.69 -7.90 -4.01
C ALA A 88 0.46 -8.66 -3.32
N ALA A 89 1.37 -7.98 -2.62
CA ALA A 89 2.53 -8.58 -1.94
C ALA A 89 2.16 -9.65 -0.88
N ILE A 90 0.92 -9.68 -0.41
CA ILE A 90 0.43 -10.75 0.46
C ILE A 90 0.51 -12.13 -0.22
N PHE A 91 0.29 -12.19 -1.53
CA PHE A 91 0.37 -13.44 -2.29
C PHE A 91 1.82 -13.91 -2.45
N ASP A 92 2.81 -13.02 -2.44
CA ASP A 92 4.22 -13.40 -2.35
C ASP A 92 4.53 -14.10 -1.02
N ALA A 93 3.99 -13.60 0.08
CA ALA A 93 4.12 -14.26 1.39
C ALA A 93 3.46 -15.65 1.39
N HIS A 94 2.31 -15.82 0.71
CA HIS A 94 1.66 -17.11 0.54
C HIS A 94 2.52 -18.10 -0.26
N LEU A 95 3.20 -17.63 -1.33
CA LEU A 95 4.13 -18.45 -2.11
C LEU A 95 5.34 -18.89 -1.29
N LEU A 96 5.91 -17.97 -0.50
CA LEU A 96 7.03 -18.27 0.40
C LEU A 96 6.63 -19.31 1.47
N PHE A 97 5.42 -19.20 2.02
CA PHE A 97 4.90 -20.16 2.98
C PHE A 97 4.78 -21.57 2.38
N LEU A 98 4.27 -21.71 1.15
CA LEU A 98 4.19 -23.02 0.47
C LEU A 98 5.57 -23.59 0.09
N ALA A 99 6.59 -22.76 0.01
CA ALA A 99 7.96 -23.17 -0.29
C ALA A 99 8.81 -23.41 0.96
N ASP A 100 8.27 -23.22 2.17
CA ASP A 100 9.01 -23.36 3.42
C ASP A 100 9.49 -24.81 3.63
N PRO A 101 10.81 -25.06 3.65
CA PRO A 101 11.37 -26.39 3.83
C PRO A 101 10.89 -27.07 5.12
N THR A 102 10.69 -26.30 6.19
CA THR A 102 10.29 -26.83 7.50
C THR A 102 8.91 -27.48 7.43
N LEU A 103 7.98 -26.86 6.70
CA LEU A 103 6.62 -27.39 6.51
C LEU A 103 6.64 -28.64 5.63
N LEU A 104 7.43 -28.59 4.55
CA LEU A 104 7.55 -29.70 3.61
C LEU A 104 8.20 -30.91 4.25
N GLU A 105 9.27 -30.71 5.02
CA GLU A 105 9.95 -31.77 5.78
C GLU A 105 9.04 -32.37 6.84
N ALA A 106 8.29 -31.55 7.60
CA ALA A 106 7.34 -32.03 8.60
C ALA A 106 6.22 -32.87 7.96
N ALA A 107 5.69 -32.43 6.81
CA ALA A 107 4.69 -33.18 6.07
C ALA A 107 5.24 -34.50 5.53
N GLN A 108 6.42 -34.46 4.92
CA GLN A 108 7.11 -35.64 4.41
C GLN A 108 7.36 -36.65 5.52
N GLN A 109 7.96 -36.22 6.63
CA GLN A 109 8.24 -37.07 7.77
C GLN A 109 6.97 -37.78 8.26
N ARG A 110 5.83 -37.06 8.39
CA ARG A 110 4.58 -37.65 8.88
C ARG A 110 3.99 -38.66 7.90
N ILE A 111 4.03 -38.39 6.59
CA ILE A 111 3.58 -39.37 5.59
C ILE A 111 4.43 -40.64 5.68
N PHE A 112 5.76 -40.53 5.74
CA PHE A 112 6.66 -41.67 5.72
C PHE A 112 6.75 -42.44 7.04
N THR A 113 6.51 -41.77 8.21
CA THR A 113 6.63 -42.43 9.52
C THR A 113 5.28 -42.87 10.09
N GLN A 114 4.20 -42.13 9.82
CA GLN A 114 2.86 -42.39 10.39
C GLN A 114 1.93 -43.07 9.39
N HIS A 115 2.32 -43.17 8.12
CA HIS A 115 1.54 -43.78 7.03
C HIS A 115 0.13 -43.16 6.89
N LEU A 116 0.03 -41.85 7.07
CA LEU A 116 -1.21 -41.10 6.95
C LEU A 116 -1.36 -40.53 5.52
N ASN A 117 -2.61 -40.33 5.11
CA ASN A 117 -2.93 -39.69 3.83
C ASN A 117 -2.54 -38.23 3.79
N ALA A 118 -2.32 -37.68 2.58
CA ALA A 118 -1.84 -36.35 2.34
C ALA A 118 -2.71 -35.25 2.98
N GLU A 119 -4.04 -35.43 2.93
CA GLU A 119 -5.00 -34.47 3.49
C GLU A 119 -4.87 -34.35 5.02
N ALA A 120 -4.82 -35.49 5.73
CA ALA A 120 -4.71 -35.52 7.18
C ALA A 120 -3.38 -34.95 7.66
N VAL A 121 -2.29 -35.30 6.97
CA VAL A 121 -0.94 -34.78 7.27
C VAL A 121 -0.88 -33.28 7.07
N TRP A 122 -1.34 -32.78 5.91
CA TRP A 122 -1.30 -31.36 5.60
C TRP A 122 -2.15 -30.55 6.57
N GLN A 123 -3.39 -30.97 6.86
CA GLN A 123 -4.23 -30.33 7.87
C GLN A 123 -3.55 -30.27 9.24
N GLY A 124 -2.90 -31.38 9.64
CA GLY A 124 -2.17 -31.45 10.91
C GLY A 124 -1.01 -30.47 10.98
N VAL A 125 -0.23 -30.31 9.90
CA VAL A 125 0.89 -29.36 9.81
C VAL A 125 0.36 -27.93 9.91
N ILE A 126 -0.67 -27.58 9.12
CA ILE A 126 -1.26 -26.23 9.13
C ILE A 126 -1.84 -25.88 10.50
N ASN A 127 -2.55 -26.81 11.15
CA ASN A 127 -3.13 -26.60 12.47
C ASN A 127 -2.05 -26.36 13.53
N GLU A 128 -0.92 -27.06 13.45
CA GLU A 128 0.21 -26.86 14.34
C GLU A 128 0.84 -25.47 14.18
N VAL A 129 1.08 -25.04 12.94
CA VAL A 129 1.61 -23.69 12.64
C VAL A 129 0.66 -22.61 13.16
N ALA A 130 -0.63 -22.72 12.84
CA ALA A 130 -1.66 -21.79 13.31
C ALA A 130 -1.74 -21.76 14.85
N SER A 131 -1.59 -22.92 15.52
CA SER A 131 -1.55 -23.01 16.97
C SER A 131 -0.31 -22.36 17.58
N ASN A 132 0.85 -22.53 16.94
CA ASN A 132 2.08 -21.90 17.37
C ASN A 132 1.99 -20.37 17.27
N TYR A 133 1.44 -19.82 16.18
CA TYR A 133 1.23 -18.38 16.04
C TYR A 133 0.25 -17.83 17.06
N ARG A 134 -0.83 -18.57 17.43
CA ARG A 134 -1.78 -18.16 18.48
C ARG A 134 -1.15 -18.05 19.87
N ARG A 135 -0.06 -18.80 20.14
CA ARG A 135 0.64 -18.79 21.43
C ARG A 135 1.64 -17.65 21.55
N LEU A 136 1.99 -17.01 20.44
CA LEU A 136 2.88 -15.85 20.43
C LEU A 136 2.08 -14.61 20.83
N ASP A 137 2.61 -13.86 21.78
CA ASP A 137 2.00 -12.60 22.25
C ASP A 137 2.42 -11.43 21.33
N ASP A 138 2.23 -11.65 20.02
CA ASP A 138 2.57 -10.71 18.96
C ASP A 138 1.34 -10.53 18.04
N PRO A 139 0.68 -9.35 18.08
CA PRO A 139 -0.50 -9.08 17.28
C PRO A 139 -0.27 -9.23 15.76
N TYR A 140 0.92 -8.89 15.26
CA TYR A 140 1.26 -9.03 13.84
C TYR A 140 1.27 -10.50 13.40
N LEU A 141 1.86 -11.40 14.21
CA LEU A 141 1.89 -12.83 13.91
C LEU A 141 0.50 -13.47 14.07
N GLN A 142 -0.35 -12.93 14.95
CA GLN A 142 -1.73 -13.39 15.09
C GLN A 142 -2.58 -13.03 13.85
N GLU A 143 -2.35 -11.87 13.22
CA GLU A 143 -3.01 -11.52 11.95
C GLU A 143 -2.59 -12.47 10.80
N ARG A 144 -1.36 -13.00 10.83
CA ARG A 144 -0.86 -13.97 9.84
C ARG A 144 -1.50 -15.35 9.92
N ILE A 145 -2.24 -15.65 10.98
CA ILE A 145 -2.97 -16.93 11.10
C ILE A 145 -3.97 -17.10 9.96
N ALA A 146 -4.66 -16.04 9.57
CA ALA A 146 -5.60 -16.06 8.46
C ALA A 146 -4.93 -16.46 7.14
N ASP A 147 -3.71 -15.97 6.89
CA ASP A 147 -2.91 -16.27 5.70
C ASP A 147 -2.51 -17.75 5.68
N VAL A 148 -2.01 -18.26 6.81
CA VAL A 148 -1.63 -19.69 6.97
C VAL A 148 -2.83 -20.59 6.70
N VAL A 149 -3.99 -20.25 7.24
CA VAL A 149 -5.23 -21.00 7.06
C VAL A 149 -5.70 -20.94 5.60
N ASP A 150 -5.64 -19.77 4.95
CA ASP A 150 -6.05 -19.61 3.54
C ASP A 150 -5.21 -20.50 2.61
N VAL A 151 -3.87 -20.42 2.76
CA VAL A 151 -2.95 -21.25 1.99
C VAL A 151 -3.17 -22.74 2.27
N GLY A 152 -3.34 -23.11 3.54
CA GLY A 152 -3.62 -24.48 3.95
C GLY A 152 -4.90 -25.05 3.32
N GLN A 153 -5.99 -24.29 3.37
CA GLN A 153 -7.28 -24.66 2.77
C GLN A 153 -7.21 -24.79 1.25
N ARG A 154 -6.38 -23.99 0.59
CA ARG A 154 -6.17 -24.08 -0.86
C ARG A 154 -5.57 -25.42 -1.26
N VAL A 155 -4.52 -25.88 -0.56
CA VAL A 155 -3.91 -27.19 -0.83
C VAL A 155 -4.89 -28.33 -0.54
N LEU A 156 -5.66 -28.25 0.57
CA LEU A 156 -6.68 -29.23 0.89
C LEU A 156 -7.77 -29.31 -0.19
N ARG A 157 -8.19 -28.16 -0.72
CA ARG A 157 -9.14 -28.08 -1.82
C ARG A 157 -8.63 -28.80 -3.07
N VAL A 158 -7.36 -28.57 -3.43
CA VAL A 158 -6.74 -29.25 -4.57
C VAL A 158 -6.65 -30.76 -4.33
N LEU A 159 -6.20 -31.18 -3.15
CA LEU A 159 -6.13 -32.60 -2.78
C LEU A 159 -7.50 -33.31 -2.85
N SER A 160 -8.56 -32.61 -2.43
CA SER A 160 -9.94 -33.14 -2.46
C SER A 160 -10.61 -33.09 -3.83
N GLY A 161 -9.96 -32.48 -4.82
CA GLY A 161 -10.55 -32.27 -6.15
C GLY A 161 -11.77 -31.34 -6.16
N THR A 162 -11.96 -30.53 -5.09
CA THR A 162 -13.09 -29.61 -4.99
C THR A 162 -12.83 -28.39 -5.87
N PRO A 163 -13.76 -27.94 -6.73
CA PRO A 163 -13.55 -26.77 -7.55
C PRO A 163 -13.41 -25.51 -6.69
N MET A 164 -12.72 -24.51 -7.21
CA MET A 164 -12.61 -23.21 -6.53
C MET A 164 -13.99 -22.57 -6.42
N THR A 165 -14.39 -22.26 -5.19
CA THR A 165 -15.66 -21.54 -4.97
C THR A 165 -15.42 -20.06 -5.27
N ILE A 166 -15.81 -19.64 -6.46
CA ILE A 166 -15.87 -18.20 -6.79
C ILE A 166 -17.13 -17.65 -6.14
N VAL A 167 -17.05 -16.48 -5.54
CA VAL A 167 -18.23 -15.77 -5.04
C VAL A 167 -19.05 -15.32 -6.26
N ASP A 168 -19.91 -16.20 -6.74
CA ASP A 168 -20.80 -15.91 -7.87
C ASP A 168 -22.19 -15.53 -7.36
N VAL A 169 -22.54 -14.28 -7.54
CA VAL A 169 -23.87 -13.75 -7.21
C VAL A 169 -24.65 -13.51 -8.50
N SER A 170 -25.88 -14.00 -8.55
CA SER A 170 -26.75 -13.90 -9.73
C SER A 170 -27.18 -12.47 -10.03
N GLN A 171 -27.15 -11.58 -9.03
CA GLN A 171 -27.48 -10.16 -9.15
C GLN A 171 -26.64 -9.33 -8.16
N PRO A 172 -26.42 -8.02 -8.44
CA PRO A 172 -25.63 -7.17 -7.56
C PRO A 172 -26.10 -7.19 -6.11
N ALA A 173 -25.17 -7.40 -5.16
CA ALA A 173 -25.49 -7.62 -3.76
C ALA A 173 -24.46 -7.00 -2.81
N ILE A 174 -24.84 -6.84 -1.54
CA ILE A 174 -23.92 -6.59 -0.42
C ILE A 174 -23.56 -7.94 0.19
N LEU A 175 -22.27 -8.26 0.16
CA LEU A 175 -21.74 -9.50 0.72
C LEU A 175 -21.67 -9.40 2.24
N VAL A 176 -22.27 -10.38 2.92
CA VAL A 176 -22.24 -10.51 4.39
C VAL A 176 -21.54 -11.80 4.75
N ALA A 177 -20.47 -11.73 5.53
CA ALA A 177 -19.67 -12.88 5.95
C ALA A 177 -19.17 -12.75 7.39
N ALA A 178 -18.76 -13.88 7.97
CA ALA A 178 -18.05 -13.87 9.25
C ALA A 178 -16.65 -13.28 9.06
N ASP A 179 -15.94 -13.73 8.03
CA ASP A 179 -14.63 -13.25 7.61
C ASP A 179 -14.42 -13.56 6.13
N LEU A 180 -13.46 -12.87 5.50
CA LEU A 180 -13.01 -13.11 4.14
C LEU A 180 -11.49 -13.28 4.13
N THR A 181 -11.03 -14.28 3.39
CA THR A 181 -9.59 -14.43 3.17
C THR A 181 -9.11 -13.45 2.11
N PRO A 182 -7.79 -13.16 2.05
CA PRO A 182 -7.21 -12.36 0.96
C PRO A 182 -7.60 -12.89 -0.43
N SER A 183 -7.57 -14.20 -0.60
CA SER A 183 -7.95 -14.86 -1.85
C SER A 183 -9.43 -14.68 -2.21
N ASP A 184 -10.32 -14.75 -1.22
CA ASP A 184 -11.75 -14.49 -1.43
C ASP A 184 -11.96 -13.04 -1.90
N THR A 185 -11.35 -12.09 -1.18
CA THR A 185 -11.51 -10.65 -1.44
C THR A 185 -10.94 -10.24 -2.80
N ALA A 186 -9.75 -10.72 -3.15
CA ALA A 186 -9.11 -10.42 -4.43
C ALA A 186 -9.87 -10.98 -5.65
N SER A 187 -10.71 -11.99 -5.45
CA SER A 187 -11.54 -12.60 -6.51
C SER A 187 -12.91 -11.92 -6.69
N LEU A 188 -13.25 -10.90 -5.88
CA LEU A 188 -14.54 -10.22 -5.96
C LEU A 188 -14.64 -9.36 -7.23
N ASP A 189 -15.79 -9.44 -7.88
CA ASP A 189 -16.16 -8.55 -8.99
C ASP A 189 -16.87 -7.30 -8.44
N PRO A 190 -16.28 -6.09 -8.53
CA PRO A 190 -16.89 -4.86 -8.03
C PRO A 190 -18.21 -4.48 -8.72
N THR A 191 -18.50 -5.06 -9.89
CA THR A 191 -19.78 -4.83 -10.58
C THR A 191 -20.92 -5.65 -10.01
N ARG A 192 -20.60 -6.73 -9.29
CA ARG A 192 -21.56 -7.66 -8.67
C ARG A 192 -21.58 -7.54 -7.15
N ILE A 193 -20.43 -7.33 -6.50
CA ILE A 193 -20.35 -7.08 -5.06
C ILE A 193 -20.25 -5.58 -4.84
N LEU A 194 -21.39 -4.97 -4.51
CA LEU A 194 -21.51 -3.53 -4.32
C LEU A 194 -21.05 -3.07 -2.94
N GLY A 195 -20.93 -3.97 -1.98
CA GLY A 195 -20.50 -3.66 -0.62
C GLY A 195 -20.12 -4.91 0.17
N ILE A 196 -19.33 -4.74 1.23
CA ILE A 196 -18.84 -5.81 2.09
C ILE A 196 -19.15 -5.49 3.55
N CYS A 197 -19.75 -6.47 4.26
CA CYS A 197 -20.03 -6.43 5.68
C CYS A 197 -19.45 -7.68 6.35
N ILE A 198 -18.46 -7.54 7.23
CA ILE A 198 -17.88 -8.67 7.96
C ILE A 198 -17.84 -8.44 9.46
N THR A 199 -17.95 -9.53 10.23
CA THR A 199 -17.93 -9.46 11.70
C THR A 199 -16.52 -9.50 12.26
N ALA A 200 -15.56 -10.04 11.52
CA ALA A 200 -14.14 -10.04 11.87
C ALA A 200 -13.38 -8.82 11.29
N GLY A 201 -12.11 -8.68 11.67
CA GLY A 201 -11.17 -7.76 11.07
C GLY A 201 -11.11 -6.37 11.71
N SER A 202 -10.13 -5.60 11.24
CA SER A 202 -9.87 -4.20 11.63
C SER A 202 -9.82 -3.31 10.39
N ALA A 203 -9.76 -2.00 10.55
CA ALA A 203 -9.61 -1.04 9.44
C ALA A 203 -8.31 -1.24 8.64
N THR A 204 -7.33 -1.93 9.23
CA THR A 204 -6.02 -2.26 8.64
C THR A 204 -5.91 -3.73 8.19
N SER A 205 -6.98 -4.53 8.33
CA SER A 205 -6.98 -5.91 7.85
C SER A 205 -6.80 -6.01 6.33
N HIS A 206 -6.27 -7.12 5.85
CA HIS A 206 -6.07 -7.37 4.42
C HIS A 206 -7.38 -7.24 3.61
N THR A 207 -8.49 -7.70 4.17
CA THR A 207 -9.81 -7.51 3.56
C THR A 207 -10.18 -6.03 3.40
N ALA A 208 -9.88 -5.19 4.40
CA ALA A 208 -10.13 -3.76 4.35
C ALA A 208 -9.25 -3.06 3.29
N ILE A 209 -7.97 -3.45 3.21
CA ILE A 209 -7.02 -2.94 2.22
C ILE A 209 -7.46 -3.31 0.81
N LEU A 210 -7.76 -4.58 0.56
CA LEU A 210 -8.19 -5.06 -0.75
C LEU A 210 -9.55 -4.48 -1.18
N ALA A 211 -10.52 -4.37 -0.27
CA ALA A 211 -11.81 -3.74 -0.57
C ALA A 211 -11.64 -2.28 -0.99
N ARG A 212 -10.74 -1.55 -0.31
CA ARG A 212 -10.42 -0.15 -0.63
C ARG A 212 -9.77 -0.02 -2.01
N SER A 213 -8.84 -0.90 -2.35
CA SER A 213 -8.17 -0.91 -3.65
C SER A 213 -9.13 -1.29 -4.79
N LEU A 214 -10.08 -2.19 -4.52
CA LEU A 214 -11.16 -2.53 -5.47
C LEU A 214 -12.25 -1.46 -5.56
N GLY A 215 -12.25 -0.46 -4.67
CA GLY A 215 -13.26 0.59 -4.61
C GLY A 215 -14.63 0.09 -4.14
N ILE A 216 -14.68 -1.04 -3.42
CA ILE A 216 -15.90 -1.62 -2.85
C ILE A 216 -16.09 -1.05 -1.43
N PRO A 217 -17.21 -0.37 -1.12
CA PRO A 217 -17.54 0.06 0.23
C PRO A 217 -17.51 -1.12 1.22
N ALA A 218 -16.83 -0.97 2.37
CA ALA A 218 -16.67 -2.07 3.32
C ALA A 218 -16.76 -1.60 4.77
N ILE A 219 -17.38 -2.43 5.60
CA ILE A 219 -17.50 -2.28 7.04
C ILE A 219 -17.08 -3.59 7.70
N VAL A 220 -16.19 -3.50 8.69
CA VAL A 220 -15.66 -4.64 9.43
C VAL A 220 -16.03 -4.54 10.92
N GLY A 221 -15.80 -5.61 11.68
CA GLY A 221 -16.10 -5.60 13.12
C GLY A 221 -17.58 -5.41 13.45
N LEU A 222 -18.47 -5.84 12.56
CA LEU A 222 -19.92 -5.77 12.78
C LEU A 222 -20.38 -6.79 13.83
N PRO A 223 -21.47 -6.49 14.55
CA PRO A 223 -22.07 -7.44 15.48
C PRO A 223 -22.47 -8.75 14.78
N PRO A 224 -22.31 -9.94 15.43
CA PRO A 224 -22.60 -11.25 14.83
C PRO A 224 -24.05 -11.45 14.35
N GLU A 225 -24.96 -10.62 14.83
CA GLU A 225 -26.37 -10.64 14.46
C GLU A 225 -26.58 -10.41 12.95
N ILE A 226 -25.66 -9.70 12.26
CA ILE A 226 -25.73 -9.47 10.82
C ILE A 226 -25.68 -10.79 10.03
N LEU A 227 -25.04 -11.82 10.56
CA LEU A 227 -24.97 -13.15 9.95
C LEU A 227 -26.31 -13.91 9.96
N GLN A 228 -27.31 -13.41 10.70
CA GLN A 228 -28.63 -14.02 10.77
C GLN A 228 -29.59 -13.49 9.70
N LEU A 229 -29.20 -12.45 8.97
CA LEU A 229 -30.01 -11.89 7.89
C LEU A 229 -30.32 -12.94 6.83
N ALA A 230 -31.51 -12.88 6.25
CA ALA A 230 -31.87 -13.72 5.12
C ALA A 230 -31.24 -13.20 3.83
N ASP A 231 -30.89 -14.10 2.91
CA ASP A 231 -30.49 -13.68 1.57
C ASP A 231 -31.62 -12.90 0.91
N GLY A 232 -31.29 -11.80 0.24
CA GLY A 232 -32.26 -10.90 -0.36
C GLY A 232 -32.76 -9.78 0.56
N THR A 233 -32.44 -9.78 1.86
CA THR A 233 -32.76 -8.65 2.75
C THR A 233 -32.12 -7.37 2.24
N GLN A 234 -32.91 -6.31 2.08
CA GLN A 234 -32.39 -5.01 1.61
C GLN A 234 -31.46 -4.38 2.63
N LEU A 235 -30.23 -4.06 2.21
CA LEU A 235 -29.25 -3.38 3.02
C LEU A 235 -28.85 -2.05 2.38
N ALA A 236 -28.47 -1.10 3.24
CA ALA A 236 -27.70 0.06 2.86
C ALA A 236 -26.49 0.17 3.80
N ILE A 237 -25.33 0.50 3.26
CA ILE A 237 -24.10 0.65 4.03
C ILE A 237 -23.43 1.98 3.70
N ASP A 238 -22.82 2.58 4.69
CA ASP A 238 -21.93 3.73 4.54
C ASP A 238 -20.55 3.35 5.13
N GLY A 239 -19.62 3.10 4.23
CA GLY A 239 -18.26 2.71 4.56
C GLY A 239 -17.39 3.83 5.13
N GLU A 240 -17.83 5.10 5.09
CA GLU A 240 -17.15 6.21 5.76
C GLU A 240 -17.51 6.28 7.24
N THR A 241 -18.80 6.11 7.55
CA THR A 241 -19.30 6.18 8.94
C THR A 241 -19.33 4.83 9.65
N GLY A 242 -19.20 3.71 8.91
CA GLY A 242 -19.30 2.35 9.43
C GLY A 242 -20.72 1.94 9.79
N ARG A 243 -21.74 2.60 9.25
CA ARG A 243 -23.15 2.33 9.54
C ARG A 243 -23.78 1.41 8.52
N VAL A 244 -24.54 0.44 9.01
CA VAL A 244 -25.36 -0.48 8.20
C VAL A 244 -26.82 -0.27 8.57
N TRP A 245 -27.69 -0.11 7.59
CA TRP A 245 -29.15 -0.10 7.75
C TRP A 245 -29.73 -1.41 7.22
N VAL A 246 -30.53 -2.05 8.01
CA VAL A 246 -31.26 -3.28 7.68
C VAL A 246 -32.69 -2.88 7.37
N GLU A 247 -33.17 -3.23 6.16
CA GLU A 247 -34.50 -2.85 5.66
C GLU A 247 -34.80 -1.34 5.85
N PRO A 248 -33.90 -0.45 5.33
CA PRO A 248 -34.03 0.98 5.57
C PRO A 248 -35.35 1.55 5.08
N GLU A 249 -35.90 2.48 5.84
CA GLU A 249 -37.14 3.17 5.46
C GLU A 249 -36.98 3.94 4.14
N PRO A 250 -38.08 4.17 3.40
CA PRO A 250 -38.04 4.84 2.08
C PRO A 250 -37.34 6.20 2.11
N GLU A 251 -37.52 6.98 3.17
CA GLU A 251 -36.90 8.29 3.33
C GLU A 251 -35.37 8.17 3.48
N THR A 252 -34.89 7.22 4.29
CA THR A 252 -33.47 6.91 4.44
C THR A 252 -32.85 6.44 3.13
N LEU A 253 -33.57 5.59 2.38
CA LEU A 253 -33.11 5.13 1.05
C LEU A 253 -32.95 6.29 0.06
N VAL A 254 -33.89 7.23 0.06
CA VAL A 254 -33.82 8.41 -0.82
C VAL A 254 -32.62 9.28 -0.44
N ALA A 255 -32.40 9.54 0.85
CA ALA A 255 -31.27 10.32 1.32
C ALA A 255 -29.92 9.67 0.96
N LEU A 256 -29.76 8.36 1.20
CA LEU A 256 -28.55 7.62 0.89
C LEU A 256 -28.29 7.51 -0.63
N ARG A 257 -29.35 7.38 -1.45
CA ARG A 257 -29.20 7.42 -2.91
C ARG A 257 -28.72 8.79 -3.38
N THR A 258 -29.32 9.86 -2.88
CA THR A 258 -28.89 11.22 -3.22
C THR A 258 -27.43 11.46 -2.83
N GLN A 259 -27.03 11.04 -1.64
CA GLN A 259 -25.65 11.14 -1.19
C GLN A 259 -24.69 10.30 -2.06
N ARG A 260 -25.04 9.06 -2.36
CA ARG A 260 -24.26 8.19 -3.25
C ARG A 260 -24.08 8.81 -4.65
N ASP A 261 -25.17 9.28 -5.23
CA ASP A 261 -25.16 9.83 -6.59
C ASP A 261 -24.35 11.13 -6.63
N ALA A 262 -24.40 11.95 -5.57
CA ALA A 262 -23.54 13.12 -5.41
C ALA A 262 -22.06 12.74 -5.27
N GLN A 263 -21.74 11.71 -4.47
CA GLN A 263 -20.37 11.20 -4.35
C GLN A 263 -19.85 10.66 -5.69
N GLN A 264 -20.67 9.92 -6.45
CA GLN A 264 -20.30 9.40 -7.77
C GLN A 264 -20.07 10.53 -8.78
N ALA A 265 -20.95 11.52 -8.82
CA ALA A 265 -20.80 12.70 -9.67
C ALA A 265 -19.52 13.46 -9.35
N ASN A 266 -19.22 13.66 -8.06
CA ASN A 266 -18.00 14.31 -7.61
C ASN A 266 -16.75 13.49 -8.01
N ARG A 267 -16.76 12.16 -7.82
CA ARG A 267 -15.67 11.28 -8.26
C ARG A 267 -15.46 11.33 -9.79
N GLN A 268 -16.52 11.42 -10.57
CA GLN A 268 -16.41 11.53 -12.01
C GLN A 268 -15.87 12.88 -12.44
N GLN A 269 -16.30 13.95 -11.79
CA GLN A 269 -15.80 15.30 -12.03
C GLN A 269 -14.32 15.43 -11.64
N THR A 270 -13.92 14.89 -10.49
CA THR A 270 -12.52 14.86 -10.07
C THR A 270 -11.63 14.04 -11.01
N ARG A 271 -12.14 12.95 -11.61
CA ARG A 271 -11.40 12.21 -12.65
C ARG A 271 -11.13 13.05 -13.90
N ILE A 272 -12.09 13.87 -14.31
CA ILE A 272 -11.91 14.78 -15.46
C ILE A 272 -10.88 15.86 -15.12
N ILE A 273 -10.98 16.45 -13.93
CA ILE A 273 -10.05 17.46 -13.43
C ILE A 273 -8.63 16.87 -13.24
N ALA A 274 -8.53 15.60 -12.86
CA ALA A 274 -7.26 14.94 -12.62
C ALA A 274 -6.30 14.97 -13.83
N HIS A 275 -6.85 14.96 -15.05
CA HIS A 275 -6.02 15.04 -16.27
C HIS A 275 -5.66 16.48 -16.68
N GLN A 276 -6.13 17.47 -15.92
CA GLN A 276 -5.71 18.86 -16.08
C GLN A 276 -4.51 19.17 -15.16
N PRO A 277 -3.73 20.21 -15.44
CA PRO A 277 -2.69 20.67 -14.50
C PRO A 277 -3.27 20.95 -13.11
N GLY A 278 -2.51 20.65 -12.06
CA GLY A 278 -2.87 21.00 -10.70
C GLY A 278 -2.93 22.52 -10.53
N MET A 279 -4.12 23.07 -10.28
CA MET A 279 -4.33 24.50 -10.30
C MET A 279 -5.38 24.94 -9.29
N THR A 280 -5.11 26.01 -8.55
CA THR A 280 -6.10 26.66 -7.68
C THR A 280 -7.13 27.46 -8.47
N ARG A 281 -8.19 27.88 -7.78
CA ARG A 281 -9.24 28.71 -8.36
C ARG A 281 -8.75 30.07 -8.86
N ASP A 282 -7.72 30.62 -8.21
CA ASP A 282 -7.03 31.86 -8.61
C ASP A 282 -5.81 31.64 -9.53
N ARG A 283 -5.72 30.42 -10.12
CA ARG A 283 -4.73 30.02 -11.15
C ARG A 283 -3.29 29.92 -10.67
N HIS A 284 -3.05 29.68 -9.41
CA HIS A 284 -1.73 29.25 -8.95
C HIS A 284 -1.53 27.77 -9.32
N GLN A 285 -0.44 27.47 -10.00
CA GLN A 285 -0.12 26.10 -10.44
C GLN A 285 0.75 25.39 -9.40
N ILE A 286 0.45 24.14 -9.11
CA ILE A 286 1.28 23.22 -8.33
C ILE A 286 1.40 21.91 -9.10
N ASN A 287 2.60 21.35 -9.20
CA ASN A 287 2.82 20.08 -9.88
C ASN A 287 2.31 18.92 -9.02
N VAL A 288 1.47 18.07 -9.58
CA VAL A 288 0.91 16.91 -8.87
C VAL A 288 1.48 15.64 -9.49
N PHE A 289 2.46 15.05 -8.81
CA PHE A 289 3.21 13.89 -9.25
C PHE A 289 2.79 12.63 -8.49
N ALA A 290 3.31 11.49 -8.93
CA ALA A 290 3.05 10.20 -8.31
C ALA A 290 4.27 9.64 -7.58
N ASN A 291 4.01 8.91 -6.47
CA ASN A 291 4.95 7.97 -5.87
C ASN A 291 4.74 6.59 -6.51
N VAL A 292 5.78 6.00 -7.05
CA VAL A 292 5.71 4.68 -7.72
C VAL A 292 6.83 3.75 -7.28
N SER A 293 6.57 2.45 -7.34
CA SER A 293 7.51 1.39 -6.98
C SER A 293 7.60 0.31 -8.07
N SER A 294 6.93 0.50 -9.20
CA SER A 294 6.94 -0.46 -10.31
C SER A 294 6.59 0.19 -11.65
N ILE A 295 6.78 -0.55 -12.73
CA ILE A 295 6.32 -0.16 -14.08
C ILE A 295 4.79 -0.06 -14.11
N ASN A 296 4.10 -0.99 -13.43
CA ASN A 296 2.64 -1.00 -13.36
C ASN A 296 2.08 0.21 -12.59
N ASP A 297 2.69 0.57 -11.44
CA ASP A 297 2.31 1.79 -10.70
C ASP A 297 2.45 3.03 -11.59
N THR A 298 3.48 3.07 -12.44
CA THR A 298 3.70 4.20 -13.36
C THR A 298 2.57 4.30 -14.39
N GLN A 299 2.12 3.18 -14.94
CA GLN A 299 0.97 3.17 -15.84
C GLN A 299 -0.31 3.63 -15.14
N GLN A 300 -0.52 3.18 -13.91
CA GLN A 300 -1.65 3.64 -13.10
C GLN A 300 -1.54 5.14 -12.80
N ALA A 301 -0.35 5.64 -12.45
CA ALA A 301 -0.13 7.06 -12.19
C ALA A 301 -0.56 7.93 -13.38
N VAL A 302 -0.19 7.57 -14.59
CA VAL A 302 -0.63 8.26 -15.82
C VAL A 302 -2.15 8.18 -15.96
N ASN A 303 -2.76 7.03 -15.71
CA ASN A 303 -4.21 6.84 -15.79
C ASN A 303 -4.99 7.66 -14.74
N PHE A 304 -4.39 7.93 -13.58
CA PHE A 304 -4.94 8.80 -12.53
C PHE A 304 -4.60 10.29 -12.73
N GLY A 305 -3.91 10.65 -13.80
CA GLY A 305 -3.65 12.03 -14.16
C GLY A 305 -2.40 12.64 -13.50
N ALA A 306 -1.41 11.82 -13.16
CA ALA A 306 -0.10 12.31 -12.71
C ALA A 306 0.59 13.16 -13.78
N GLU A 307 1.17 14.28 -13.38
CA GLU A 307 1.93 15.16 -14.24
C GLU A 307 3.41 14.77 -14.33
N GLY A 308 3.82 13.79 -13.51
CA GLY A 308 5.16 13.21 -13.45
C GLY A 308 5.24 12.17 -12.34
N VAL A 309 6.45 11.69 -12.10
CA VAL A 309 6.81 10.86 -10.94
C VAL A 309 7.76 11.65 -10.06
N GLY A 310 7.32 12.04 -8.86
CA GLY A 310 8.12 12.77 -7.88
C GLY A 310 8.94 11.86 -6.96
N LEU A 311 8.58 10.58 -6.92
CA LEU A 311 9.35 9.56 -6.21
C LEU A 311 9.24 8.21 -6.92
N LEU A 312 10.30 7.78 -7.58
CA LEU A 312 10.51 6.37 -7.88
C LEU A 312 11.30 5.74 -6.73
N ARG A 313 10.67 4.85 -5.97
CA ARG A 313 11.34 4.02 -4.95
C ARG A 313 12.09 2.91 -5.67
N THR A 314 13.40 2.80 -5.49
CA THR A 314 14.24 1.84 -6.24
C THR A 314 14.50 0.53 -5.50
N GLU A 315 14.07 0.41 -4.25
CA GLU A 315 14.30 -0.76 -3.39
C GLU A 315 13.71 -2.03 -4.01
N PHE A 316 12.59 -1.95 -4.73
CA PHE A 316 11.96 -3.10 -5.40
C PHE A 316 12.89 -3.83 -6.38
N LEU A 317 13.87 -3.12 -6.96
CA LEU A 317 14.86 -3.72 -7.85
C LEU A 317 15.83 -4.65 -7.12
N TYR A 318 15.96 -4.49 -5.81
CA TYR A 318 16.89 -5.23 -4.95
C TYR A 318 16.19 -6.30 -4.11
N LEU A 319 14.88 -6.19 -3.92
CA LEU A 319 14.10 -7.17 -3.16
C LEU A 319 13.94 -8.49 -3.93
N ASN A 320 13.70 -9.60 -3.20
CA ASN A 320 13.43 -10.93 -3.75
C ASN A 320 14.53 -11.46 -4.70
N ARG A 321 15.79 -11.07 -4.46
CA ARG A 321 16.96 -11.50 -5.23
C ARG A 321 18.03 -12.08 -4.31
N THR A 322 18.94 -12.86 -4.91
CA THR A 322 20.13 -13.39 -4.24
C THR A 322 21.39 -12.54 -4.52
N THR A 323 21.32 -11.63 -5.50
CA THR A 323 22.41 -10.74 -5.89
C THR A 323 21.87 -9.37 -6.27
N ALA A 324 22.70 -8.33 -6.14
CA ALA A 324 22.33 -6.98 -6.56
C ALA A 324 22.02 -6.94 -8.07
N PRO A 325 21.04 -6.10 -8.49
CA PRO A 325 20.71 -5.95 -9.90
C PRO A 325 21.90 -5.36 -10.67
N THR A 326 22.12 -5.86 -11.87
CA THR A 326 23.17 -5.32 -12.76
C THR A 326 22.78 -3.93 -13.27
N GLU A 327 23.74 -3.19 -13.87
CA GLU A 327 23.48 -1.93 -14.55
C GLU A 327 22.41 -2.07 -15.63
N GLU A 328 22.49 -3.13 -16.45
CA GLU A 328 21.53 -3.37 -17.55
C GLU A 328 20.11 -3.64 -17.02
N GLN A 329 19.98 -4.45 -15.99
CA GLN A 329 18.68 -4.73 -15.38
C GLN A 329 18.01 -3.48 -14.79
N GLN A 330 18.79 -2.59 -14.18
CA GLN A 330 18.30 -1.32 -13.69
C GLN A 330 17.93 -0.38 -14.85
N LEU A 331 18.77 -0.30 -15.87
CA LEU A 331 18.56 0.51 -17.07
C LEU A 331 17.25 0.14 -17.78
N GLU A 332 17.00 -1.16 -18.01
CA GLU A 332 15.78 -1.65 -18.64
C GLU A 332 14.52 -1.13 -17.92
N VAL A 333 14.53 -1.19 -16.59
CA VAL A 333 13.37 -0.74 -15.80
C VAL A 333 13.22 0.79 -15.85
N TYR A 334 14.32 1.55 -15.68
CA TYR A 334 14.26 3.01 -15.73
C TYR A 334 13.81 3.52 -17.10
N GLN A 335 14.27 2.90 -18.17
CA GLN A 335 13.83 3.22 -19.53
C GLN A 335 12.36 2.87 -19.77
N ALA A 336 11.89 1.71 -19.31
CA ALA A 336 10.48 1.34 -19.42
C ALA A 336 9.57 2.34 -18.71
N ILE A 337 9.93 2.76 -17.49
CA ILE A 337 9.20 3.78 -16.73
C ILE A 337 9.23 5.13 -17.47
N ALA A 338 10.39 5.56 -17.93
CA ALA A 338 10.55 6.83 -18.66
C ALA A 338 9.75 6.84 -19.97
N GLN A 339 9.67 5.71 -20.68
CA GLN A 339 8.86 5.57 -21.89
C GLN A 339 7.35 5.72 -21.62
N ILE A 340 6.84 5.15 -20.51
CA ILE A 340 5.43 5.31 -20.09
C ILE A 340 5.12 6.78 -19.78
N LEU A 341 6.07 7.47 -19.16
CA LEU A 341 5.93 8.89 -18.78
C LEU A 341 6.03 9.84 -19.99
N ASP A 342 6.66 9.40 -21.08
CA ASP A 342 6.90 10.19 -22.28
C ASP A 342 7.70 11.48 -21.94
N HIS A 343 7.08 12.64 -22.04
CA HIS A 343 7.71 13.94 -21.74
C HIS A 343 7.59 14.38 -20.27
N ARG A 344 6.93 13.58 -19.41
CA ARG A 344 6.74 13.90 -17.99
C ARG A 344 8.01 13.63 -17.19
N PRO A 345 8.30 14.44 -16.16
CA PRO A 345 9.48 14.25 -15.33
C PRO A 345 9.43 12.98 -14.48
N LEU A 346 10.60 12.38 -14.28
CA LEU A 346 10.83 11.21 -13.42
C LEU A 346 11.92 11.52 -12.40
N ILE A 347 11.60 11.54 -11.12
CA ILE A 347 12.58 11.67 -10.04
C ILE A 347 12.91 10.28 -9.50
N ILE A 348 14.16 9.87 -9.67
CA ILE A 348 14.65 8.57 -9.19
C ILE A 348 15.38 8.78 -7.87
N ARG A 349 14.85 8.22 -6.79
CA ARG A 349 15.56 8.15 -5.52
C ARG A 349 16.60 7.04 -5.58
N THR A 350 17.86 7.34 -5.24
CA THR A 350 18.88 6.31 -5.10
C THR A 350 18.52 5.39 -3.94
N LEU A 351 19.12 4.20 -3.93
CA LEU A 351 18.79 3.11 -3.01
C LEU A 351 18.72 3.57 -1.55
N ASP A 352 17.58 3.33 -0.91
CA ASP A 352 17.31 3.57 0.50
C ASP A 352 17.10 2.22 1.23
N VAL A 353 18.18 1.46 1.38
CA VAL A 353 18.22 0.19 2.12
C VAL A 353 18.70 0.43 3.54
N GLY A 354 18.21 -0.36 4.49
CA GLY A 354 18.40 -0.21 5.93
C GLY A 354 17.09 0.15 6.63
N GLY A 355 17.11 0.35 7.93
CA GLY A 355 15.87 0.55 8.68
C GLY A 355 15.02 -0.73 8.74
N ASP A 356 13.79 -0.62 8.26
CA ASP A 356 12.82 -1.72 8.10
C ASP A 356 13.07 -2.60 6.85
N LYS A 357 13.94 -2.16 5.93
CA LYS A 357 14.22 -2.82 4.65
C LYS A 357 15.56 -3.53 4.68
N SER A 358 15.63 -4.69 5.31
CA SER A 358 16.85 -5.52 5.31
C SER A 358 16.94 -6.34 4.02
N ILE A 359 18.10 -6.28 3.36
CA ILE A 359 18.40 -7.11 2.18
C ILE A 359 19.63 -7.97 2.53
N SER A 360 19.39 -9.25 2.75
CA SER A 360 20.37 -10.17 3.33
C SER A 360 21.69 -10.23 2.57
N TYR A 361 21.67 -10.28 1.23
CA TYR A 361 22.88 -10.37 0.41
C TYR A 361 23.69 -9.07 0.34
N LEU A 362 23.13 -7.93 0.76
CA LEU A 362 23.86 -6.67 0.85
C LEU A 362 24.65 -6.53 2.16
N GLY A 363 24.50 -7.50 3.08
CA GLY A 363 25.23 -7.50 4.34
C GLY A 363 24.77 -6.43 5.33
N VAL A 364 23.54 -5.93 5.18
CA VAL A 364 22.89 -5.06 6.16
C VAL A 364 22.44 -5.96 7.31
N GLY A 365 23.23 -5.96 8.40
CA GLY A 365 22.94 -6.75 9.60
C GLY A 365 21.83 -6.16 10.45
N LEU A 366 21.42 -6.90 11.49
CA LEU A 366 20.51 -6.40 12.50
C LEU A 366 21.19 -5.32 13.34
N GLU A 367 20.63 -4.14 13.40
CA GLU A 367 21.07 -3.02 14.23
C GLU A 367 20.09 -2.79 15.38
N SER A 368 20.59 -2.27 16.51
CA SER A 368 19.73 -1.97 17.66
C SER A 368 18.73 -0.84 17.40
N ASN A 369 19.08 0.09 16.52
CA ASN A 369 18.23 1.22 16.10
C ASN A 369 18.31 1.38 14.59
N PRO A 370 17.65 0.50 13.81
CA PRO A 370 17.84 0.44 12.35
C PRO A 370 17.52 1.74 11.62
N PHE A 371 16.51 2.49 12.07
CA PHE A 371 16.15 3.78 11.47
C PHE A 371 17.19 4.88 11.71
N LEU A 372 18.01 4.77 12.75
CA LEU A 372 19.10 5.70 13.06
C LEU A 372 20.46 5.20 12.59
N GLY A 373 20.50 4.04 11.94
CA GLY A 373 21.70 3.29 11.62
C GLY A 373 22.25 3.52 10.20
N TRP A 374 22.83 2.46 9.66
CA TRP A 374 23.50 2.40 8.36
C TRP A 374 22.47 2.24 7.22
N ARG A 375 21.97 3.37 6.72
CA ARG A 375 20.83 3.45 5.85
C ARG A 375 21.01 4.50 4.74
N GLY A 376 20.39 4.27 3.58
CA GLY A 376 20.27 5.23 2.48
C GLY A 376 21.63 5.69 1.97
N ILE A 377 21.86 7.01 1.91
CA ILE A 377 23.13 7.54 1.40
C ILE A 377 24.35 7.09 2.20
N ARG A 378 24.20 6.84 3.52
CA ARG A 378 25.31 6.36 4.37
C ARG A 378 25.80 4.99 3.90
N PHE A 379 24.85 4.07 3.61
CA PHE A 379 25.15 2.77 3.01
C PHE A 379 25.80 2.92 1.64
N CYS A 380 25.24 3.79 0.79
CA CYS A 380 25.70 3.99 -0.58
C CYS A 380 27.12 4.58 -0.64
N LEU A 381 27.46 5.50 0.24
CA LEU A 381 28.80 6.08 0.32
C LEU A 381 29.85 5.10 0.84
N ASP A 382 29.47 4.19 1.74
CA ASP A 382 30.35 3.12 2.23
C ASP A 382 30.50 1.96 1.20
N ARG A 383 29.54 1.81 0.30
CA ARG A 383 29.52 0.82 -0.80
C ARG A 383 29.45 1.51 -2.17
N PRO A 384 30.47 2.32 -2.55
CA PRO A 384 30.39 3.18 -3.74
C PRO A 384 30.18 2.41 -5.05
N HIS A 385 30.57 1.14 -5.14
CA HIS A 385 30.31 0.31 -6.32
C HIS A 385 28.81 0.09 -6.57
N ILE A 386 27.98 -0.02 -5.53
CA ILE A 386 26.52 -0.15 -5.66
C ILE A 386 25.94 1.15 -6.18
N LEU A 387 26.34 2.29 -5.58
CA LEU A 387 25.90 3.61 -6.02
C LEU A 387 26.33 3.91 -7.46
N LYS A 388 27.58 3.62 -7.83
CA LYS A 388 28.08 3.81 -9.21
C LYS A 388 27.27 3.02 -10.23
N THR A 389 26.99 1.75 -9.94
CA THR A 389 26.15 0.90 -10.84
C THR A 389 24.77 1.52 -11.04
N GLN A 390 24.15 2.00 -9.96
CA GLN A 390 22.84 2.67 -10.04
C GLN A 390 22.90 3.98 -10.80
N LEU A 391 23.87 4.86 -10.49
CA LEU A 391 24.04 6.15 -11.15
C LEU A 391 24.33 5.99 -12.66
N ARG A 392 25.13 4.99 -13.06
CA ARG A 392 25.36 4.67 -14.48
C ARG A 392 24.06 4.32 -15.20
N ALA A 393 23.25 3.46 -14.59
CA ALA A 393 21.95 3.09 -15.15
C ALA A 393 21.01 4.29 -15.27
N ILE A 394 20.94 5.16 -14.24
CA ILE A 394 20.11 6.36 -14.25
C ILE A 394 20.59 7.35 -15.33
N LEU A 395 21.88 7.64 -15.39
CA LEU A 395 22.45 8.54 -16.42
C LEU A 395 22.17 8.01 -17.83
N ARG A 396 22.40 6.72 -18.10
CA ARG A 396 22.09 6.12 -19.40
C ARG A 396 20.60 6.18 -19.76
N ALA A 397 19.74 6.02 -18.77
CA ALA A 397 18.28 6.14 -18.96
C ALA A 397 17.85 7.59 -19.25
N SER A 398 18.60 8.60 -18.81
CA SER A 398 18.24 9.99 -18.96
C SER A 398 18.33 10.53 -20.40
N PHE A 399 19.01 9.80 -21.28
CA PHE A 399 19.13 10.24 -22.66
C PHE A 399 17.76 10.35 -23.34
N ARG A 400 17.36 11.58 -23.68
CA ARG A 400 16.05 11.96 -24.25
C ARG A 400 14.86 11.85 -23.29
N HIS A 401 15.08 11.70 -21.98
CA HIS A 401 14.04 11.66 -20.96
C HIS A 401 14.32 12.69 -19.87
N GLN A 402 13.27 13.23 -19.26
CA GLN A 402 13.39 14.18 -18.15
C GLN A 402 13.58 13.42 -16.83
N ILE A 403 14.79 12.90 -16.60
CA ILE A 403 15.12 12.20 -15.36
C ILE A 403 15.89 13.12 -14.43
N LYS A 404 15.58 13.04 -13.12
CA LYS A 404 16.28 13.73 -12.04
C LYS A 404 16.73 12.72 -11.00
N ILE A 405 17.83 13.00 -10.30
CA ILE A 405 18.35 12.16 -9.21
C ILE A 405 18.00 12.80 -7.88
N MET A 406 17.58 11.97 -6.91
CA MET A 406 17.34 12.39 -5.54
C MET A 406 18.08 11.47 -4.56
N PHE A 407 18.91 12.05 -3.68
CA PHE A 407 19.63 11.30 -2.64
C PHE A 407 18.83 11.28 -1.32
N PRO A 408 18.56 10.08 -0.75
CA PRO A 408 17.84 9.94 0.53
C PRO A 408 18.76 10.16 1.74
N MET A 409 18.19 10.42 2.90
CA MET A 409 18.85 10.40 4.21
C MET A 409 20.05 11.35 4.35
N ILE A 410 20.08 12.46 3.63
CA ILE A 410 21.12 13.47 3.74
C ILE A 410 21.01 14.17 5.09
N THR A 411 22.15 14.31 5.79
CA THR A 411 22.27 14.98 7.08
C THR A 411 23.27 16.12 7.08
N THR A 412 24.23 16.10 6.16
CA THR A 412 25.34 17.06 6.08
C THR A 412 25.66 17.45 4.65
N VAL A 413 26.30 18.64 4.46
CA VAL A 413 26.83 19.08 3.16
C VAL A 413 27.90 18.12 2.64
N ALA A 414 28.72 17.53 3.52
CA ALA A 414 29.77 16.60 3.11
C ALA A 414 29.22 15.33 2.43
N GLU A 415 28.07 14.82 2.88
CA GLU A 415 27.44 13.66 2.24
C GLU A 415 27.01 13.97 0.81
N ILE A 416 26.40 15.14 0.56
CA ILE A 416 25.99 15.52 -0.79
C ILE A 416 27.18 15.76 -1.70
N GLN A 417 28.25 16.38 -1.19
CA GLN A 417 29.48 16.59 -1.95
C GLN A 417 30.15 15.27 -2.31
N ALA A 418 30.18 14.29 -1.39
CA ALA A 418 30.68 12.95 -1.66
C ALA A 418 29.83 12.21 -2.73
N ALA A 419 28.51 12.30 -2.65
CA ALA A 419 27.62 11.71 -3.65
C ALA A 419 27.81 12.35 -5.03
N LYS A 420 27.94 13.69 -5.10
CA LYS A 420 28.22 14.43 -6.35
C LYS A 420 29.59 14.07 -6.93
N ALA A 421 30.60 13.82 -6.10
CA ALA A 421 31.91 13.38 -6.57
C ALA A 421 31.84 12.01 -7.26
N ILE A 422 31.08 11.05 -6.69
CA ILE A 422 30.84 9.75 -7.32
C ILE A 422 30.06 9.90 -8.63
N LEU A 423 29.06 10.79 -8.66
CA LEU A 423 28.29 11.07 -9.87
C LEU A 423 29.19 11.64 -10.98
N ALA A 424 30.05 12.61 -10.65
CA ALA A 424 30.99 13.21 -11.60
C ALA A 424 31.99 12.19 -12.15
N GLU A 425 32.46 11.26 -11.33
CA GLU A 425 33.31 10.15 -11.78
C GLU A 425 32.57 9.28 -12.80
N VAL A 426 31.32 8.91 -12.52
CA VAL A 426 30.49 8.10 -13.43
C VAL A 426 30.20 8.86 -14.74
N GLN A 427 29.90 10.15 -14.69
CA GLN A 427 29.73 10.99 -15.88
C GLN A 427 30.99 11.00 -16.75
N GLY A 428 32.16 11.15 -16.10
CA GLY A 428 33.47 11.08 -16.79
C GLY A 428 33.71 9.74 -17.49
N GLU A 429 33.37 8.63 -16.84
CA GLU A 429 33.46 7.29 -17.43
C GLU A 429 32.54 7.12 -18.65
N LEU A 430 31.29 7.60 -18.56
CA LEU A 430 30.33 7.52 -19.67
C LEU A 430 30.77 8.40 -20.85
N HIS A 431 31.30 9.60 -20.60
CA HIS A 431 31.90 10.46 -21.64
C HIS A 431 33.06 9.77 -22.36
N GLN A 432 33.97 9.16 -21.61
CA GLN A 432 35.10 8.43 -22.21
C GLN A 432 34.63 7.22 -23.03
N ALA A 433 33.53 6.57 -22.62
CA ALA A 433 32.92 5.46 -23.35
C ALA A 433 32.05 5.92 -24.53
N GLY A 434 31.83 7.22 -24.73
CA GLY A 434 30.95 7.76 -25.78
C GLY A 434 29.47 7.41 -25.58
N VAL A 435 29.05 7.17 -24.33
CA VAL A 435 27.66 6.82 -23.99
C VAL A 435 26.88 8.11 -23.69
N PRO A 436 25.81 8.41 -24.43
CA PRO A 436 25.05 9.63 -24.24
C PRO A 436 24.20 9.60 -22.98
N PHE A 437 24.08 10.74 -22.29
CA PHE A 437 23.18 10.99 -21.16
C PHE A 437 22.79 12.48 -21.12
N ASP A 438 21.88 12.87 -20.22
CA ASP A 438 21.52 14.27 -19.99
C ASP A 438 22.56 14.95 -19.08
N GLU A 439 23.37 15.83 -19.65
CA GLU A 439 24.41 16.59 -18.92
C GLU A 439 23.82 17.64 -17.97
N ALA A 440 22.58 18.08 -18.23
CA ALA A 440 21.86 19.07 -17.44
C ALA A 440 20.91 18.45 -16.40
N MET A 441 21.08 17.14 -16.13
CA MET A 441 20.24 16.42 -15.16
C MET A 441 20.24 17.09 -13.80
N GLN A 442 19.06 17.43 -13.29
CA GLN A 442 18.91 18.02 -11.96
C GLN A 442 19.19 17.00 -10.85
N ILE A 443 19.86 17.48 -9.81
CA ILE A 443 20.24 16.71 -8.62
C ILE A 443 19.53 17.32 -7.42
N GLY A 444 18.79 16.52 -6.67
CA GLY A 444 18.13 16.94 -5.44
C GLY A 444 18.41 16.03 -4.27
N ILE A 445 17.88 16.40 -3.13
CA ILE A 445 17.92 15.59 -1.91
C ILE A 445 16.54 15.39 -1.32
N MET A 446 16.35 14.28 -0.63
CA MET A 446 15.22 14.09 0.26
C MET A 446 15.52 14.74 1.61
N VAL A 447 14.73 15.77 1.95
CA VAL A 447 14.82 16.44 3.27
C VAL A 447 13.90 15.69 4.22
N GLU A 448 14.47 14.80 4.99
CA GLU A 448 13.72 13.90 5.87
C GLU A 448 14.38 13.72 7.26
N VAL A 449 15.55 14.35 7.45
CA VAL A 449 16.26 14.36 8.74
C VAL A 449 16.25 15.78 9.30
N PRO A 450 15.95 16.00 10.59
CA PRO A 450 15.88 17.35 11.18
C PRO A 450 17.14 18.19 11.02
N SER A 451 18.34 17.56 10.98
CA SER A 451 19.58 18.28 10.70
C SER A 451 19.59 18.92 9.32
N ALA A 452 19.08 18.21 8.29
CA ALA A 452 18.97 18.74 6.95
C ALA A 452 18.04 19.96 6.88
N VAL A 453 16.92 19.95 7.62
CA VAL A 453 16.04 21.12 7.75
C VAL A 453 16.79 22.31 8.36
N THR A 454 17.53 22.06 9.45
CA THR A 454 18.23 23.11 10.20
C THR A 454 19.32 23.81 9.38
N ILE A 455 19.96 23.08 8.44
CA ILE A 455 21.02 23.61 7.54
C ILE A 455 20.55 23.68 6.08
N ALA A 456 19.25 23.78 5.85
CA ALA A 456 18.67 23.74 4.50
C ALA A 456 19.22 24.87 3.59
N ASP A 457 19.53 26.04 4.15
CA ASP A 457 20.17 27.15 3.44
C ASP A 457 21.58 26.82 2.92
N HIS A 458 22.32 25.96 3.60
CA HIS A 458 23.61 25.45 3.12
C HIS A 458 23.42 24.37 2.05
N LEU A 459 22.50 23.43 2.29
CA LEU A 459 22.21 22.32 1.36
C LEU A 459 21.61 22.84 0.05
N ALA A 460 20.76 23.87 0.09
CA ALA A 460 20.13 24.46 -1.09
C ALA A 460 21.14 25.04 -2.11
N ARG A 461 22.35 25.37 -1.69
CA ARG A 461 23.44 25.85 -2.59
C ARG A 461 24.12 24.71 -3.35
N GLU A 462 23.90 23.48 -2.91
CA GLU A 462 24.54 22.28 -3.46
C GLU A 462 23.64 21.52 -4.44
N VAL A 463 22.34 21.81 -4.48
CA VAL A 463 21.36 21.03 -5.22
C VAL A 463 20.39 21.88 -6.02
N ASP A 464 19.65 21.26 -6.93
CA ASP A 464 18.68 21.94 -7.80
C ASP A 464 17.26 21.91 -7.25
N PHE A 465 16.99 21.02 -6.27
CA PHE A 465 15.68 20.89 -5.63
C PHE A 465 15.73 20.16 -4.29
N PHE A 466 14.69 20.39 -3.48
CA PHE A 466 14.36 19.58 -2.32
C PHE A 466 13.08 18.79 -2.55
N SER A 467 13.01 17.57 -2.00
CA SER A 467 11.77 16.81 -1.84
C SER A 467 11.65 16.40 -0.37
N ILE A 468 10.56 16.80 0.29
CA ILE A 468 10.40 16.57 1.73
C ILE A 468 9.80 15.18 1.97
N GLY A 469 10.54 14.33 2.70
CA GLY A 469 10.11 13.00 3.11
C GLY A 469 9.43 13.01 4.47
N THR A 470 8.14 13.34 4.54
CA THR A 470 7.44 13.55 5.83
C THR A 470 7.31 12.31 6.68
N ASN A 471 7.36 11.10 6.12
CA ASN A 471 7.26 9.86 6.89
C ASN A 471 8.45 9.71 7.86
N ASP A 472 9.67 9.87 7.35
CA ASP A 472 10.89 9.82 8.18
C ASP A 472 11.07 11.14 8.95
N LEU A 473 10.75 12.30 8.37
CA LEU A 473 10.83 13.57 9.08
C LEU A 473 9.94 13.59 10.32
N SER A 474 8.68 13.16 10.23
CA SER A 474 7.79 13.11 11.39
C SER A 474 8.28 12.12 12.44
N GLN A 475 8.77 10.95 12.04
CA GLN A 475 9.38 9.96 12.93
C GLN A 475 10.53 10.55 13.74
N TYR A 476 11.46 11.25 13.09
CA TYR A 476 12.64 11.81 13.74
C TYR A 476 12.33 13.06 14.58
N VAL A 477 11.41 13.91 14.11
CA VAL A 477 10.98 15.11 14.85
C VAL A 477 10.23 14.72 16.13
N MET A 478 9.34 13.73 16.02
CA MET A 478 8.52 13.29 17.15
C MET A 478 9.21 12.21 18.00
N ALA A 479 10.42 11.75 17.62
CA ALA A 479 11.13 10.65 18.26
C ALA A 479 10.27 9.40 18.45
N ALA A 480 9.45 9.07 17.46
CA ALA A 480 8.47 7.99 17.51
C ALA A 480 8.65 7.05 16.32
N ASP A 481 8.96 5.80 16.59
CA ASP A 481 9.08 4.75 15.58
C ASP A 481 7.71 4.46 14.95
N ARG A 482 7.56 4.76 13.66
CA ARG A 482 6.33 4.57 12.89
C ARG A 482 5.93 3.10 12.73
N THR A 483 6.86 2.16 12.94
CA THR A 483 6.57 0.72 12.90
C THR A 483 6.13 0.16 14.24
N ASN A 484 6.30 0.93 15.33
CA ASN A 484 5.86 0.53 16.65
C ASN A 484 4.42 1.00 16.92
N PRO A 485 3.42 0.09 16.96
CA PRO A 485 2.01 0.46 17.07
C PRO A 485 1.67 1.24 18.36
N LYS A 486 2.50 1.16 19.39
CA LYS A 486 2.29 1.88 20.64
C LYS A 486 2.60 3.38 20.54
N VAL A 487 3.52 3.78 19.67
CA VAL A 487 3.98 5.16 19.52
C VAL A 487 3.80 5.74 18.12
N ALA A 488 3.49 4.92 17.11
CA ALA A 488 3.33 5.33 15.72
C ALA A 488 2.38 6.53 15.54
N LYS A 489 1.32 6.61 16.35
CA LYS A 489 0.36 7.73 16.35
C LYS A 489 0.98 9.08 16.71
N LEU A 490 2.16 9.09 17.35
CA LEU A 490 2.88 10.34 17.66
C LEU A 490 3.58 10.90 16.42
N ALA A 491 3.96 10.08 15.47
CA ALA A 491 4.62 10.48 14.22
C ALA A 491 3.62 11.05 13.19
N ASP A 492 2.74 11.94 13.63
CA ASP A 492 1.75 12.58 12.77
C ASP A 492 2.35 13.76 12.01
N ALA A 493 2.33 13.70 10.68
CA ALA A 493 2.92 14.73 9.84
C ALA A 493 2.15 16.07 9.86
N LEU A 494 0.90 16.10 10.30
CA LEU A 494 0.14 17.34 10.55
C LEU A 494 0.47 17.98 11.91
N HIS A 495 1.36 17.38 12.72
CA HIS A 495 1.78 18.01 13.96
C HIS A 495 2.49 19.33 13.69
N PRO A 496 2.19 20.43 14.41
CA PRO A 496 2.76 21.75 14.17
C PRO A 496 4.30 21.80 14.17
N ALA A 497 4.96 20.92 14.94
CA ALA A 497 6.41 20.81 14.93
C ALA A 497 6.94 20.33 13.56
N VAL A 498 6.24 19.41 12.90
CA VAL A 498 6.59 18.91 11.56
C VAL A 498 6.27 19.97 10.51
N LEU A 499 5.09 20.60 10.59
CA LEU A 499 4.68 21.66 9.66
C LEU A 499 5.64 22.85 9.66
N ARG A 500 6.17 23.24 10.84
CA ARG A 500 7.20 24.29 10.95
C ARG A 500 8.52 23.90 10.28
N MET A 501 8.89 22.62 10.35
CA MET A 501 10.08 22.13 9.63
C MET A 501 9.88 22.10 8.11
N ILE A 502 8.68 21.76 7.66
CA ILE A 502 8.33 21.86 6.24
C ILE A 502 8.43 23.33 5.79
N GLN A 503 7.82 24.26 6.54
CA GLN A 503 7.89 25.69 6.26
C GLN A 503 9.33 26.17 6.16
N GLN A 504 10.18 25.87 7.14
CA GLN A 504 11.59 26.24 7.15
C GLN A 504 12.34 25.72 5.92
N THR A 505 12.04 24.49 5.50
CA THR A 505 12.66 23.90 4.30
C THR A 505 12.24 24.63 3.03
N VAL A 506 10.94 24.96 2.88
CA VAL A 506 10.40 25.70 1.74
C VAL A 506 11.02 27.09 1.66
N GLU A 507 11.04 27.81 2.78
CA GLU A 507 11.62 29.16 2.85
C GLU A 507 13.12 29.16 2.48
N ALA A 508 13.89 28.18 2.96
CA ALA A 508 15.31 28.05 2.64
C ALA A 508 15.56 27.71 1.17
N GLY A 509 14.77 26.79 0.59
CA GLY A 509 14.85 26.43 -0.82
C GLY A 509 14.51 27.59 -1.73
N HIS A 510 13.40 28.26 -1.49
CA HIS A 510 12.99 29.45 -2.27
C HIS A 510 13.95 30.62 -2.14
N ALA A 511 14.53 30.86 -0.95
CA ALA A 511 15.58 31.89 -0.77
C ALA A 511 16.83 31.58 -1.59
N ALA A 512 17.14 30.34 -1.87
CA ALA A 512 18.23 29.90 -2.73
C ALA A 512 17.87 29.81 -4.22
N GLY A 513 16.58 29.98 -4.57
CA GLY A 513 16.08 29.90 -5.95
C GLY A 513 15.87 28.47 -6.47
N ILE A 514 15.77 27.48 -5.58
CA ILE A 514 15.45 26.11 -5.93
C ILE A 514 13.98 25.79 -5.60
N TRP A 515 13.36 24.89 -6.36
CA TRP A 515 12.01 24.43 -6.10
C TRP A 515 11.96 23.37 -4.98
N VAL A 516 10.83 23.30 -4.29
CA VAL A 516 10.64 22.39 -3.15
C VAL A 516 9.37 21.55 -3.34
N GLY A 517 9.55 20.23 -3.41
CA GLY A 517 8.48 19.26 -3.45
C GLY A 517 8.30 18.51 -2.11
N LEU A 518 7.26 17.70 -2.05
CA LEU A 518 6.96 16.82 -0.93
C LEU A 518 6.43 15.47 -1.43
N CYS A 519 6.99 14.37 -0.94
CA CYS A 519 6.64 13.00 -1.36
C CYS A 519 6.19 12.07 -0.22
N GLY A 520 5.97 12.61 0.99
CA GLY A 520 5.48 11.83 2.12
C GLY A 520 3.99 11.49 2.01
N GLU A 521 3.55 10.51 2.78
CA GLU A 521 2.17 9.99 2.75
C GLU A 521 1.10 11.00 3.15
N ILE A 522 1.45 12.06 3.88
CA ILE A 522 0.56 13.18 4.18
C ILE A 522 -0.08 13.78 2.91
N ALA A 523 0.61 13.73 1.77
CA ALA A 523 0.10 14.23 0.50
C ALA A 523 -1.15 13.49 0.00
N ALA A 524 -1.36 12.25 0.45
CA ALA A 524 -2.54 11.46 0.12
C ALA A 524 -3.77 11.79 0.99
N ASP A 525 -3.60 12.55 2.09
CA ASP A 525 -4.68 13.03 2.94
C ASP A 525 -5.33 14.29 2.31
N PRO A 526 -6.60 14.26 1.89
CA PRO A 526 -7.25 15.44 1.31
C PRO A 526 -7.28 16.66 2.24
N LEU A 527 -7.28 16.44 3.56
CA LEU A 527 -7.22 17.52 4.56
C LEU A 527 -5.85 18.22 4.56
N ALA A 528 -4.80 17.57 4.07
CA ALA A 528 -3.49 18.20 3.99
C ALA A 528 -3.37 19.17 2.79
N ALA A 529 -4.22 19.04 1.76
CA ALA A 529 -4.09 19.84 0.54
C ALA A 529 -4.01 21.36 0.79
N PRO A 530 -4.90 22.00 1.59
CA PRO A 530 -4.79 23.44 1.89
C PRO A 530 -3.52 23.78 2.68
N ILE A 531 -3.08 22.89 3.57
CA ILE A 531 -1.83 23.07 4.34
C ILE A 531 -0.62 23.05 3.42
N LEU A 532 -0.50 22.03 2.57
CA LEU A 532 0.64 21.84 1.68
C LEU A 532 0.73 22.98 0.64
N LEU A 533 -0.43 23.39 0.12
CA LEU A 533 -0.54 24.53 -0.79
C LEU A 533 -0.12 25.84 -0.10
N GLY A 534 -0.66 26.10 1.09
CA GLY A 534 -0.39 27.34 1.84
C GLY A 534 1.03 27.45 2.38
N LEU A 535 1.74 26.32 2.59
CA LEU A 535 3.17 26.29 2.91
C LEU A 535 4.06 26.69 1.71
N GLY A 536 3.49 26.74 0.49
CA GLY A 536 4.20 27.19 -0.70
C GLY A 536 5.00 26.11 -1.41
N LEU A 537 4.58 24.84 -1.33
CA LEU A 537 5.21 23.77 -2.10
C LEU A 537 5.00 23.95 -3.61
N ASP A 538 6.03 23.68 -4.41
CA ASP A 538 6.00 23.74 -5.89
C ASP A 538 5.51 22.41 -6.50
N GLU A 539 5.69 21.31 -5.76
CA GLU A 539 5.36 19.96 -6.20
C GLU A 539 4.83 19.13 -5.03
N VAL A 540 3.84 18.28 -5.29
CA VAL A 540 3.35 17.29 -4.34
C VAL A 540 3.26 15.93 -5.01
N SER A 541 3.94 14.94 -4.43
CA SER A 541 3.97 13.57 -4.94
C SER A 541 3.23 12.62 -4.00
N LEU A 542 2.25 11.90 -4.52
CA LEU A 542 1.35 11.07 -3.74
C LEU A 542 1.05 9.73 -4.42
N SER A 543 0.40 8.82 -3.71
CA SER A 543 -0.03 7.55 -4.30
C SER A 543 -1.00 7.80 -5.47
N PRO A 544 -0.91 7.07 -6.59
CA PRO A 544 -1.71 7.32 -7.79
C PRO A 544 -3.21 7.47 -7.55
N PRO A 545 -3.89 6.62 -6.74
CA PRO A 545 -5.32 6.74 -6.48
C PRO A 545 -5.75 8.03 -5.78
N ALA A 546 -4.84 8.72 -5.06
CA ALA A 546 -5.15 9.95 -4.34
C ALA A 546 -5.08 11.21 -5.23
N ILE A 547 -4.47 11.13 -6.41
CA ILE A 547 -4.27 12.28 -7.31
C ILE A 547 -5.59 12.99 -7.69
N PRO A 548 -6.66 12.29 -8.09
CA PRO A 548 -7.90 12.97 -8.45
C PRO A 548 -8.52 13.76 -7.29
N ALA A 549 -8.50 13.19 -6.09
CA ALA A 549 -9.04 13.84 -4.90
C ALA A 549 -8.22 15.07 -4.51
N PHE A 550 -6.90 14.99 -4.53
CA PHE A 550 -6.01 16.11 -4.25
C PHE A 550 -6.20 17.25 -5.25
N LYS A 551 -6.20 16.96 -6.57
CA LYS A 551 -6.45 17.96 -7.61
C LYS A 551 -7.84 18.59 -7.49
N GLY A 552 -8.85 17.80 -7.12
CA GLY A 552 -10.20 18.29 -6.84
C GLY A 552 -10.23 19.25 -5.63
N ALA A 553 -9.50 18.95 -4.57
CA ALA A 553 -9.42 19.80 -3.38
C ALA A 553 -8.74 21.14 -3.68
N ILE A 554 -7.57 21.13 -4.33
CA ILE A 554 -6.87 22.39 -4.64
C ILE A 554 -7.62 23.27 -5.64
N ALA A 555 -8.39 22.69 -6.56
CA ALA A 555 -9.19 23.43 -7.53
C ALA A 555 -10.32 24.27 -6.88
N GLN A 556 -10.69 23.97 -5.66
CA GLN A 556 -11.70 24.72 -4.89
C GLN A 556 -11.09 25.85 -4.04
N LEU A 557 -9.77 25.85 -3.84
CA LEU A 557 -9.06 26.79 -3.00
C LEU A 557 -8.47 27.96 -3.79
N THR A 558 -8.22 29.06 -3.09
CA THR A 558 -7.32 30.12 -3.54
C THR A 558 -6.07 30.14 -2.67
N MET A 559 -4.96 30.68 -3.20
CA MET A 559 -3.73 30.82 -2.42
C MET A 559 -3.89 31.61 -1.13
N PRO A 560 -4.59 32.77 -1.12
CA PRO A 560 -4.83 33.50 0.15
C PRO A 560 -5.60 32.68 1.20
N GLN A 561 -6.57 31.85 0.78
CA GLN A 561 -7.29 30.96 1.71
C GLN A 561 -6.35 29.90 2.30
N ALA A 562 -5.56 29.23 1.46
CA ALA A 562 -4.58 28.24 1.91
C ALA A 562 -3.54 28.83 2.88
N GLN A 563 -3.04 30.03 2.61
CA GLN A 563 -2.11 30.76 3.47
C GLN A 563 -2.73 31.16 4.82
N ALA A 564 -4.00 31.56 4.84
CA ALA A 564 -4.71 31.88 6.09
C ALA A 564 -4.86 30.61 6.97
N ILE A 565 -5.24 29.47 6.36
CA ILE A 565 -5.36 28.16 7.03
C ILE A 565 -4.01 27.77 7.66
N VAL A 566 -2.92 27.84 6.89
CA VAL A 566 -1.57 27.50 7.39
C VAL A 566 -1.15 28.41 8.53
N THR A 567 -1.40 29.70 8.43
CA THR A 567 -1.04 30.67 9.49
C THR A 567 -1.70 30.27 10.82
N THR A 568 -2.96 29.85 10.78
CA THR A 568 -3.70 29.39 11.95
C THR A 568 -3.23 28.01 12.42
N ALA A 569 -2.98 27.08 11.48
CA ALA A 569 -2.52 25.72 11.78
C ALA A 569 -1.14 25.69 12.48
N LEU A 570 -0.21 26.53 12.06
CA LEU A 570 1.13 26.65 12.66
C LEU A 570 1.13 27.18 14.11
N GLN A 571 0.04 27.81 14.55
CA GLN A 571 -0.13 28.30 15.92
C GLN A 571 -0.73 27.23 16.86
N GLN A 572 -1.18 26.10 16.32
CA GLN A 572 -1.78 25.05 17.13
C GLN A 572 -0.73 24.28 17.93
N ASP A 573 -1.21 23.50 18.90
CA ASP A 573 -0.39 22.67 19.79
C ASP A 573 -0.48 21.16 19.47
N SER A 574 -1.36 20.76 18.55
CA SER A 574 -1.59 19.35 18.22
C SER A 574 -2.08 19.15 16.78
N ALA A 575 -1.82 17.97 16.21
CA ALA A 575 -2.33 17.57 14.91
C ALA A 575 -3.87 17.47 14.86
N ALA A 576 -4.50 17.11 15.99
CA ALA A 576 -5.96 17.07 16.09
C ALA A 576 -6.58 18.45 15.88
N LYS A 577 -6.05 19.49 16.54
CA LYS A 577 -6.52 20.87 16.36
C LYS A 577 -6.24 21.41 14.96
N VAL A 578 -5.14 20.99 14.33
CA VAL A 578 -4.88 21.33 12.92
C VAL A 578 -5.97 20.75 12.02
N ARG A 579 -6.36 19.49 12.23
CA ARG A 579 -7.46 18.87 11.47
C ARG A 579 -8.81 19.55 11.71
N GLU A 580 -9.10 19.96 12.94
CA GLU A 580 -10.33 20.70 13.26
C GLU A 580 -10.41 22.00 12.45
N ILE A 581 -9.35 22.81 12.44
CA ILE A 581 -9.30 24.07 11.68
C ILE A 581 -9.51 23.83 10.19
N VAL A 582 -8.81 22.84 9.62
CA VAL A 582 -8.95 22.53 8.19
C VAL A 582 -10.38 22.11 7.86
N ASN A 583 -11.01 21.28 8.70
CA ASN A 583 -12.38 20.85 8.50
C ASN A 583 -13.37 22.03 8.57
N ASP A 584 -13.24 22.89 9.58
CA ASP A 584 -14.12 24.04 9.75
C ASP A 584 -14.03 25.01 8.57
N ASP A 585 -12.81 25.31 8.11
CA ASP A 585 -12.58 26.20 6.97
C ASP A 585 -13.03 25.60 5.63
N LEU A 586 -12.87 24.28 5.43
CA LEU A 586 -13.38 23.59 4.23
C LEU A 586 -14.91 23.51 4.18
N HIS A 587 -15.59 23.47 5.32
CA HIS A 587 -17.06 23.55 5.38
C HIS A 587 -17.62 24.94 5.07
N LEU A 588 -16.78 25.98 5.09
CA LEU A 588 -17.15 27.35 4.74
C LEU A 588 -16.91 27.70 3.26
N ILE A 589 -16.24 26.85 2.52
CA ILE A 589 -15.92 26.97 1.08
C ILE A 589 -16.87 26.14 0.23
#